data_5cdd4f8e78f73b27261ca8f017a5cfd6
#
_entry.id   5cdd4f8e78f73b27261ca8f017a5cfd6
#
_cell.length_a   1.000
_cell.length_b   1.000
_cell.length_c   1.000
_cell.angle_alpha   90.00
_cell.angle_beta   90.00
_cell.angle_gamma   90.00
#
_symmetry.space_group_name_H-M   'P 1'
#
loop_
_entity.id
_entity.type
_entity.pdbx_description
1 polymer ?
#
loop_
_entity_poly.entity_id
_entity_poly.type
_entity_poly.pdbx_seq_one_letter_code
_entity_poly.pdbx_strand_id
1 'polypeptide(L)'
;ETISETTDSTMENQVTESSNYSDVDPGAGETDDSLRNFGGAIAVCALLALFGGQTFAWWGIEISADFFGSKIEITGDFGTNEFYAGIGDETNGTAYDDKELGFDKVDSVFSILKIMLYALVICGAALGYMGHSGEKREFEAKVIAATAVISIIIILYVFLSLPKAYDEDTEFFDDMGEDPSYFFSEEEEGVETKTSFGLGMLLPLVSLGICGYMVKDRGITLEDITG
;
A
#
# COMPACT_ATOMS: atom_id res chain seq x y z
N GLU A 1 73.54 -5.23 -61.58
CA GLU A 1 73.35 -6.55 -61.00
C GLU A 1 73.41 -6.43 -59.50
N THR A 2 72.35 -6.11 -58.89
CA THR A 2 72.23 -6.31 -57.43
C THR A 2 70.79 -6.35 -57.07
N ILE A 3 70.39 -7.46 -56.59
CA ILE A 3 69.05 -7.81 -56.10
C ILE A 3 68.93 -7.14 -54.75
N SER A 4 67.91 -6.31 -54.58
CA SER A 4 67.55 -5.76 -53.30
C SER A 4 66.34 -6.55 -52.75
N GLU A 5 66.52 -7.29 -51.66
CA GLU A 5 65.52 -7.94 -50.88
C GLU A 5 64.81 -6.89 -50.02
N THR A 6 63.52 -6.84 -50.21
CA THR A 6 62.62 -6.04 -49.34
C THR A 6 62.06 -6.93 -48.20
N THR A 7 62.56 -6.67 -47.02
CA THR A 7 62.07 -7.34 -45.80
C THR A 7 60.77 -6.69 -45.34
N ASP A 8 59.68 -7.44 -45.48
CA ASP A 8 58.34 -7.10 -44.97
C ASP A 8 58.32 -7.40 -43.47
N SER A 9 58.27 -6.36 -42.63
CA SER A 9 58.13 -6.51 -41.20
C SER A 9 56.66 -6.34 -40.79
N THR A 10 55.98 -7.46 -40.73
CA THR A 10 54.64 -7.54 -40.15
C THR A 10 54.70 -7.25 -38.65
N MET A 11 54.25 -6.04 -38.24
CA MET A 11 54.00 -5.74 -36.83
C MET A 11 52.74 -6.50 -36.40
N GLU A 12 52.97 -7.54 -35.64
CA GLU A 12 51.97 -8.24 -34.86
C GLU A 12 51.52 -7.38 -33.67
N ASN A 13 50.34 -6.76 -33.81
CA ASN A 13 49.69 -6.05 -32.72
C ASN A 13 49.20 -7.09 -31.70
N GLN A 14 49.99 -7.34 -30.65
CA GLN A 14 49.51 -8.02 -29.47
C GLN A 14 48.56 -7.09 -28.72
N VAL A 15 47.28 -7.32 -28.93
CA VAL A 15 46.23 -6.81 -28.05
C VAL A 15 46.35 -7.55 -26.73
N THR A 16 46.95 -6.89 -25.75
CA THR A 16 46.94 -7.36 -24.36
C THR A 16 45.51 -7.18 -23.85
N GLU A 17 44.68 -8.22 -23.95
CA GLU A 17 43.45 -8.32 -23.16
C GLU A 17 43.87 -8.35 -21.69
N SER A 18 43.81 -7.18 -21.07
CA SER A 18 43.76 -7.05 -19.61
C SER A 18 42.42 -7.65 -19.13
N SER A 19 42.43 -8.96 -18.89
CA SER A 19 41.37 -9.58 -18.14
C SER A 19 41.42 -9.04 -16.71
N ASN A 20 40.65 -7.97 -16.47
CA ASN A 20 40.21 -7.62 -15.13
C ASN A 20 39.31 -8.76 -14.62
N TYR A 21 39.92 -9.84 -14.19
CA TYR A 21 39.29 -10.79 -13.26
C TYR A 21 39.18 -10.03 -11.95
N SER A 22 38.07 -9.28 -11.76
CA SER A 22 37.61 -8.95 -10.44
C SER A 22 37.38 -10.28 -9.73
N ASP A 23 38.11 -10.56 -8.68
CA ASP A 23 37.77 -11.59 -7.71
C ASP A 23 36.40 -11.22 -7.14
N VAL A 24 35.35 -11.68 -7.81
CA VAL A 24 33.99 -11.67 -7.29
C VAL A 24 33.99 -12.76 -6.21
N ASP A 25 33.95 -12.34 -4.96
CA ASP A 25 33.74 -13.20 -3.81
C ASP A 25 32.48 -14.06 -4.10
N PRO A 26 32.59 -15.38 -4.27
CA PRO A 26 31.47 -16.23 -4.65
C PRO A 26 30.38 -16.37 -3.55
N GLY A 27 30.51 -15.58 -2.47
CA GLY A 27 29.57 -15.52 -1.36
C GLY A 27 28.77 -14.21 -1.21
N ALA A 28 29.14 -13.14 -1.94
CA ALA A 28 28.34 -11.92 -1.93
C ALA A 28 27.25 -12.05 -2.99
N GLY A 29 26.05 -12.46 -2.59
CA GLY A 29 24.86 -12.39 -3.44
C GLY A 29 24.71 -10.98 -4.01
N GLU A 30 24.52 -10.88 -5.32
CA GLU A 30 24.32 -9.59 -6.01
C GLU A 30 23.08 -8.91 -5.38
N THR A 31 23.28 -7.71 -4.78
CA THR A 31 22.19 -6.98 -4.14
C THR A 31 21.18 -6.54 -5.20
N ASP A 32 19.92 -6.83 -4.98
CA ASP A 32 18.81 -6.42 -5.84
C ASP A 32 18.19 -5.12 -5.32
N ASP A 33 18.71 -3.99 -5.78
CA ASP A 33 18.23 -2.67 -5.37
C ASP A 33 16.76 -2.44 -5.72
N SER A 34 16.25 -3.04 -6.76
CA SER A 34 14.84 -2.95 -7.18
C SER A 34 13.94 -3.61 -6.14
N LEU A 35 14.23 -4.86 -5.76
CA LEU A 35 13.48 -5.60 -4.75
C LEU A 35 13.53 -4.92 -3.39
N ARG A 36 14.70 -4.43 -3.01
CA ARG A 36 14.90 -3.68 -1.76
C ARG A 36 14.02 -2.43 -1.71
N ASN A 37 14.01 -1.64 -2.78
CA ASN A 37 13.26 -0.39 -2.85
C ASN A 37 11.74 -0.64 -2.87
N PHE A 38 11.26 -1.63 -3.61
CA PHE A 38 9.84 -1.99 -3.65
C PHE A 38 9.36 -2.56 -2.32
N GLY A 39 10.13 -3.44 -1.69
CA GLY A 39 9.82 -3.93 -0.35
C GLY A 39 9.75 -2.79 0.68
N GLY A 40 10.71 -1.87 0.62
CA GLY A 40 10.70 -0.66 1.45
C GLY A 40 9.48 0.21 1.20
N ALA A 41 9.09 0.43 -0.05
CA ALA A 41 7.91 1.22 -0.41
C ALA A 41 6.61 0.58 0.14
N ILE A 42 6.44 -0.74 0.02
CA ILE A 42 5.30 -1.47 0.58
C ILE A 42 5.24 -1.31 2.11
N ALA A 43 6.37 -1.49 2.80
CA ALA A 43 6.43 -1.33 4.24
C ALA A 43 6.07 0.11 4.68
N VAL A 44 6.57 1.13 3.97
CA VAL A 44 6.25 2.53 4.23
C VAL A 44 4.76 2.81 4.00
N CYS A 45 4.17 2.31 2.90
CA CYS A 45 2.73 2.44 2.66
C CYS A 45 1.91 1.86 3.82
N ALA A 46 2.25 0.65 4.28
CA ALA A 46 1.54 0.02 5.40
C ALA A 46 1.72 0.80 6.72
N LEU A 47 2.91 1.35 6.98
CA LEU A 47 3.16 2.20 8.16
C LEU A 47 2.39 3.52 8.09
N LEU A 48 2.32 4.16 6.92
CA LEU A 48 1.49 5.35 6.73
C LEU A 48 0.00 5.05 6.96
N ALA A 49 -0.48 3.89 6.50
CA ALA A 49 -1.85 3.45 6.76
C ALA A 49 -2.11 3.19 8.25
N LEU A 50 -1.10 2.72 9.01
CA LEU A 50 -1.21 2.47 10.45
C LEU A 50 -1.18 3.75 11.30
N PHE A 51 -0.32 4.71 10.93
CA PHE A 51 0.03 5.83 11.80
C PHE A 51 -0.20 7.22 11.19
N GLY A 52 -0.67 7.30 9.96
CA GLY A 52 -0.79 8.56 9.21
C GLY A 52 -1.93 9.48 9.66
N GLY A 53 -2.69 9.10 10.67
CA GLY A 53 -3.75 9.89 11.27
C GLY A 53 -4.86 10.26 10.28
N GLN A 54 -5.45 11.44 10.42
CA GLN A 54 -6.55 11.93 9.58
C GLN A 54 -6.17 11.97 8.08
N THR A 55 -4.94 12.36 7.73
CA THR A 55 -4.50 12.44 6.32
C THR A 55 -4.66 11.11 5.58
N PHE A 56 -4.52 9.99 6.28
CA PHE A 56 -4.67 8.64 5.73
C PHE A 56 -5.90 7.93 6.30
N ALA A 57 -6.99 8.68 6.50
CA ALA A 57 -8.29 8.10 6.81
C ALA A 57 -8.68 7.07 5.73
N TRP A 58 -9.45 6.07 6.13
CA TRP A 58 -9.91 5.00 5.26
C TRP A 58 -11.24 5.35 4.60
N TRP A 59 -12.09 6.02 5.33
CA TRP A 59 -13.44 6.37 4.92
C TRP A 59 -13.84 7.68 5.57
N GLY A 60 -14.67 8.46 4.89
CA GLY A 60 -15.19 9.73 5.39
C GLY A 60 -16.69 9.86 5.17
N ILE A 61 -17.34 10.58 6.07
CA ILE A 61 -18.73 11.00 5.96
C ILE A 61 -18.73 12.52 5.99
N GLU A 62 -19.46 13.13 5.07
CA GLU A 62 -19.67 14.58 5.02
C GLU A 62 -21.16 14.85 5.01
N ILE A 63 -21.61 15.69 5.92
CA ILE A 63 -22.99 16.19 6.00
C ILE A 63 -22.92 17.69 5.81
N SER A 64 -23.61 18.20 4.80
CA SER A 64 -23.65 19.62 4.54
C SER A 64 -25.08 20.13 4.43
N ALA A 65 -25.35 21.28 5.03
CA ALA A 65 -26.65 21.93 5.01
C ALA A 65 -26.53 23.42 4.80
N ASP A 66 -27.46 24.00 4.04
CA ASP A 66 -27.58 25.44 3.85
C ASP A 66 -28.53 26.06 4.88
N PHE A 67 -27.97 26.81 5.81
CA PHE A 67 -28.76 27.61 6.77
C PHE A 67 -28.65 29.09 6.51
N PHE A 68 -29.73 29.70 6.07
CA PHE A 68 -29.82 31.16 5.82
C PHE A 68 -28.71 31.74 4.92
N GLY A 69 -28.27 30.95 3.91
CA GLY A 69 -27.23 31.34 2.97
C GLY A 69 -25.81 31.12 3.47
N SER A 70 -25.64 30.37 4.58
CA SER A 70 -24.36 29.88 5.06
C SER A 70 -24.33 28.35 5.00
N LYS A 71 -23.34 27.78 4.30
CA LYS A 71 -23.13 26.33 4.27
C LYS A 71 -22.46 25.91 5.59
N ILE A 72 -23.09 24.99 6.31
CA ILE A 72 -22.48 24.30 7.45
C ILE A 72 -22.07 22.93 6.92
N GLU A 73 -20.83 22.53 7.23
CA GLU A 73 -20.27 21.26 6.84
C GLU A 73 -19.76 20.54 8.09
N ILE A 74 -20.22 19.30 8.28
CA ILE A 74 -19.79 18.39 9.34
C ILE A 74 -19.08 17.22 8.65
N THR A 75 -17.89 16.92 9.09
CA THR A 75 -17.09 15.81 8.55
C THR A 75 -16.78 14.78 9.63
N GLY A 76 -16.73 13.53 9.22
CA GLY A 76 -16.28 12.42 10.05
C GLY A 76 -15.31 11.56 9.26
N ASP A 77 -14.04 11.53 9.66
CA ASP A 77 -12.99 10.76 9.00
C ASP A 77 -12.54 9.58 9.86
N PHE A 78 -12.55 8.39 9.30
CA PHE A 78 -12.20 7.15 9.99
C PHE A 78 -10.74 6.78 9.70
N GLY A 79 -9.84 7.15 10.61
CA GLY A 79 -8.44 6.73 10.63
C GLY A 79 -8.27 5.35 11.26
N THR A 80 -7.06 4.80 11.21
CA THR A 80 -6.79 3.46 11.76
C THR A 80 -6.89 3.42 13.29
N ASN A 81 -6.61 4.52 13.98
CA ASN A 81 -6.53 4.59 15.44
C ASN A 81 -7.57 5.49 16.07
N GLU A 82 -8.07 6.45 15.31
CA GLU A 82 -8.92 7.52 15.81
C GLU A 82 -9.98 7.88 14.78
N PHE A 83 -11.13 8.32 15.27
CA PHE A 83 -12.16 9.01 14.51
C PHE A 83 -11.92 10.52 14.60
N TYR A 84 -12.01 11.21 13.49
CA TYR A 84 -11.81 12.65 13.38
C TYR A 84 -13.14 13.33 13.03
N ALA A 85 -13.73 14.03 13.99
CA ALA A 85 -14.91 14.85 13.76
C ALA A 85 -14.53 16.29 13.46
N GLY A 86 -15.13 16.88 12.42
CA GLY A 86 -14.89 18.25 12.01
C GLY A 86 -16.17 19.05 11.84
N ILE A 87 -16.10 20.34 12.13
CA ILE A 87 -17.15 21.34 11.81
C ILE A 87 -16.47 22.55 11.16
N GLY A 88 -16.73 22.76 9.88
CA GLY A 88 -15.99 23.76 9.09
C GLY A 88 -14.49 23.41 9.02
N ASP A 89 -13.64 24.35 9.45
CA ASP A 89 -12.17 24.19 9.42
C ASP A 89 -11.57 23.54 10.70
N GLU A 90 -12.39 23.26 11.71
CA GLU A 90 -11.94 22.69 12.98
C GLU A 90 -12.17 21.17 12.99
N THR A 91 -11.11 20.41 13.31
CA THR A 91 -11.18 18.95 13.39
C THR A 91 -10.56 18.47 14.70
N ASN A 92 -11.21 17.52 15.37
CA ASN A 92 -10.74 16.88 16.58
C ASN A 92 -10.70 15.36 16.40
N GLY A 93 -9.58 14.73 16.79
CA GLY A 93 -9.42 13.28 16.82
C GLY A 93 -9.81 12.70 18.18
N THR A 94 -10.53 11.57 18.17
CA THR A 94 -10.91 10.82 19.38
C THR A 94 -10.64 9.34 19.14
N ALA A 95 -10.00 8.67 20.09
CA ALA A 95 -9.72 7.23 19.99
C ALA A 95 -11.01 6.40 20.05
N TYR A 96 -11.06 5.29 19.33
CA TYR A 96 -12.25 4.43 19.25
C TYR A 96 -12.63 3.75 20.57
N ASP A 97 -11.67 3.56 21.47
CA ASP A 97 -11.90 2.99 22.81
C ASP A 97 -12.55 3.98 23.79
N ASP A 98 -12.75 5.22 23.37
CA ASP A 98 -13.53 6.20 24.14
C ASP A 98 -15.01 5.79 24.12
N LYS A 99 -15.53 5.48 25.30
CA LYS A 99 -16.92 5.03 25.49
C LYS A 99 -17.96 6.08 25.12
N GLU A 100 -17.57 7.34 25.02
CA GLU A 100 -18.48 8.42 24.63
C GLU A 100 -18.80 8.38 23.12
N LEU A 101 -17.92 7.77 22.28
CA LEU A 101 -18.15 7.61 20.85
C LEU A 101 -19.14 6.48 20.52
N GLY A 102 -19.15 5.40 21.30
CA GLY A 102 -19.99 4.24 21.04
C GLY A 102 -19.63 3.41 19.80
N PHE A 103 -18.39 3.52 19.27
CA PHE A 103 -17.93 2.85 18.05
C PHE A 103 -17.31 1.47 18.32
N ASP A 104 -17.99 0.58 19.03
CA ASP A 104 -17.46 -0.75 19.40
C ASP A 104 -17.22 -1.66 18.17
N LYS A 105 -18.11 -1.62 17.18
CA LYS A 105 -18.00 -2.42 15.95
C LYS A 105 -16.95 -1.87 15.01
N VAL A 106 -16.92 -0.56 14.85
CA VAL A 106 -15.89 0.15 14.07
C VAL A 106 -14.50 -0.11 14.65
N ASP A 107 -14.32 -0.02 15.97
CA ASP A 107 -13.03 -0.36 16.63
C ASP A 107 -12.63 -1.82 16.35
N SER A 108 -13.58 -2.73 16.38
CA SER A 108 -13.34 -4.15 16.05
C SER A 108 -12.81 -4.32 14.61
N VAL A 109 -13.39 -3.59 13.64
CA VAL A 109 -12.92 -3.59 12.24
C VAL A 109 -11.50 -3.07 12.15
N PHE A 110 -11.18 -1.95 12.79
CA PHE A 110 -9.83 -1.40 12.78
C PHE A 110 -8.82 -2.25 13.54
N SER A 111 -9.22 -2.95 14.58
CA SER A 111 -8.36 -3.90 15.30
C SER A 111 -7.90 -5.04 14.38
N ILE A 112 -8.79 -5.61 13.56
CA ILE A 112 -8.45 -6.63 12.56
C ILE A 112 -7.61 -6.01 11.45
N LEU A 113 -7.96 -4.84 10.97
CA LEU A 113 -7.21 -4.11 9.94
C LEU A 113 -5.76 -3.85 10.36
N LYS A 114 -5.52 -3.45 11.62
CA LYS A 114 -4.17 -3.28 12.18
C LYS A 114 -3.33 -4.54 12.05
N ILE A 115 -3.91 -5.71 12.35
CA ILE A 115 -3.20 -7.00 12.22
C ILE A 115 -2.79 -7.25 10.75
N MET A 116 -3.71 -7.01 9.81
CA MET A 116 -3.41 -7.18 8.39
C MET A 116 -2.36 -6.19 7.88
N LEU A 117 -2.39 -4.95 8.34
CA LEU A 117 -1.37 -3.94 8.01
C LEU A 117 0.00 -4.31 8.59
N TYR A 118 0.08 -4.83 9.82
CA TYR A 118 1.34 -5.37 10.35
C TYR A 118 1.88 -6.53 9.51
N ALA A 119 1.00 -7.44 9.05
CA ALA A 119 1.42 -8.49 8.14
C ALA A 119 1.99 -7.92 6.83
N LEU A 120 1.38 -6.85 6.29
CA LEU A 120 1.87 -6.17 5.09
C LEU A 120 3.24 -5.51 5.33
N VAL A 121 3.47 -4.89 6.50
CA VAL A 121 4.79 -4.36 6.91
C VAL A 121 5.84 -5.48 6.92
N ILE A 122 5.51 -6.63 7.51
CA ILE A 122 6.42 -7.79 7.59
C ILE A 122 6.75 -8.30 6.17
N CYS A 123 5.77 -8.44 5.29
CA CYS A 123 5.99 -8.84 3.91
C CYS A 123 6.89 -7.85 3.16
N GLY A 124 6.63 -6.54 3.28
CA GLY A 124 7.46 -5.49 2.69
C GLY A 124 8.90 -5.52 3.22
N ALA A 125 9.08 -5.68 4.52
CA ALA A 125 10.39 -5.81 5.14
C ALA A 125 11.12 -7.08 4.68
N ALA A 126 10.41 -8.21 4.53
CA ALA A 126 10.99 -9.46 4.02
C ALA A 126 11.48 -9.29 2.58
N LEU A 127 10.70 -8.65 1.70
CA LEU A 127 11.11 -8.33 0.32
C LEU A 127 12.35 -7.42 0.31
N GLY A 128 12.35 -6.39 1.15
CA GLY A 128 13.50 -5.50 1.28
C GLY A 128 14.77 -6.22 1.76
N TYR A 129 14.63 -7.13 2.71
CA TYR A 129 15.74 -7.96 3.20
C TYR A 129 16.26 -8.92 2.13
N MET A 130 15.36 -9.59 1.39
CA MET A 130 15.76 -10.49 0.29
C MET A 130 16.51 -9.74 -0.82
N GLY A 131 16.10 -8.51 -1.15
CA GLY A 131 16.83 -7.66 -2.07
C GLY A 131 18.23 -7.28 -1.60
N HIS A 132 18.45 -7.27 -0.29
CA HIS A 132 19.78 -7.02 0.29
C HIS A 132 20.62 -8.31 0.37
N SER A 133 20.03 -9.46 0.67
CA SER A 133 20.73 -10.73 0.90
C SER A 133 20.95 -11.56 -0.35
N GLY A 134 20.32 -11.24 -1.47
CA GLY A 134 20.39 -12.02 -2.71
C GLY A 134 19.73 -13.40 -2.60
N GLU A 135 18.70 -13.54 -1.77
CA GLU A 135 18.04 -14.81 -1.48
C GLU A 135 17.18 -15.36 -2.65
N LYS A 136 16.80 -16.64 -2.56
CA LYS A 136 16.29 -17.46 -3.66
C LYS A 136 14.95 -16.94 -4.24
N ARG A 137 14.86 -16.94 -5.57
CA ARG A 137 13.72 -16.53 -6.39
C ARG A 137 12.38 -17.20 -6.05
N GLU A 138 12.40 -18.47 -5.61
CA GLU A 138 11.17 -19.18 -5.20
C GLU A 138 10.50 -18.58 -3.96
N PHE A 139 11.30 -18.17 -2.97
CA PHE A 139 10.77 -17.55 -1.76
C PHE A 139 10.26 -16.14 -2.05
N GLU A 140 10.96 -15.40 -2.89
CA GLU A 140 10.56 -14.09 -3.38
C GLU A 140 9.16 -14.11 -4.03
N ALA A 141 8.92 -15.04 -4.97
CA ALA A 141 7.63 -15.18 -5.63
C ALA A 141 6.49 -15.42 -4.64
N LYS A 142 6.72 -16.27 -3.65
CA LYS A 142 5.73 -16.55 -2.59
C LYS A 142 5.43 -15.34 -1.71
N VAL A 143 6.44 -14.54 -1.35
CA VAL A 143 6.23 -13.31 -0.55
C VAL A 143 5.53 -12.22 -1.36
N ILE A 144 5.87 -12.05 -2.64
CA ILE A 144 5.15 -11.12 -3.53
C ILE A 144 3.67 -11.52 -3.65
N ALA A 145 3.39 -12.80 -3.88
CA ALA A 145 2.03 -13.31 -3.96
C ALA A 145 1.27 -13.11 -2.63
N ALA A 146 1.88 -13.42 -1.50
CA ALA A 146 1.28 -13.20 -0.18
C ALA A 146 0.97 -11.71 0.06
N THR A 147 1.90 -10.81 -0.32
CA THR A 147 1.71 -9.36 -0.22
C THR A 147 0.51 -8.89 -1.06
N ALA A 148 0.40 -9.38 -2.29
CA ALA A 148 -0.72 -9.06 -3.18
C ALA A 148 -2.05 -9.56 -2.61
N VAL A 149 -2.10 -10.79 -2.10
CA VAL A 149 -3.30 -11.38 -1.49
C VAL A 149 -3.72 -10.59 -0.25
N ILE A 150 -2.78 -10.26 0.64
CA ILE A 150 -3.07 -9.46 1.85
C ILE A 150 -3.61 -8.09 1.44
N SER A 151 -3.02 -7.43 0.45
CA SER A 151 -3.49 -6.12 -0.04
C SER A 151 -4.93 -6.19 -0.57
N ILE A 152 -5.27 -7.24 -1.34
CA ILE A 152 -6.63 -7.46 -1.82
C ILE A 152 -7.59 -7.70 -0.65
N ILE A 153 -7.20 -8.53 0.31
CA ILE A 153 -8.04 -8.82 1.49
C ILE A 153 -8.30 -7.53 2.29
N ILE A 154 -7.29 -6.68 2.49
CA ILE A 154 -7.45 -5.40 3.18
C ILE A 154 -8.48 -4.53 2.48
N ILE A 155 -8.36 -4.36 1.15
CA ILE A 155 -9.26 -3.54 0.34
C ILE A 155 -10.71 -4.05 0.47
N LEU A 156 -10.92 -5.34 0.25
CA LEU A 156 -12.24 -5.94 0.34
C LEU A 156 -12.82 -5.90 1.75
N TYR A 157 -11.97 -6.15 2.76
CA TYR A 157 -12.39 -6.14 4.16
C TYR A 157 -12.90 -4.77 4.58
N VAL A 158 -12.13 -3.71 4.31
CA VAL A 158 -12.54 -2.33 4.66
C VAL A 158 -13.79 -1.93 3.89
N PHE A 159 -13.81 -2.21 2.58
CA PHE A 159 -14.94 -1.85 1.72
C PHE A 159 -16.27 -2.48 2.16
N LEU A 160 -16.24 -3.71 2.64
CA LEU A 160 -17.44 -4.44 3.03
C LEU A 160 -17.80 -4.27 4.51
N SER A 161 -16.79 -4.14 5.38
CA SER A 161 -17.02 -4.24 6.83
C SER A 161 -17.17 -2.87 7.50
N LEU A 162 -16.53 -1.82 6.99
CA LEU A 162 -16.53 -0.53 7.67
C LEU A 162 -17.90 0.17 7.61
N PRO A 163 -18.60 0.29 6.46
CA PRO A 163 -19.93 0.88 6.44
C PRO A 163 -20.93 0.12 7.29
N LYS A 164 -20.87 -1.22 7.24
CA LYS A 164 -21.75 -2.07 8.03
C LYS A 164 -21.49 -1.93 9.54
N ALA A 165 -20.24 -1.90 9.97
CA ALA A 165 -19.89 -1.69 11.37
C ALA A 165 -20.34 -0.32 11.88
N TYR A 166 -20.21 0.70 11.03
CA TYR A 166 -20.67 2.04 11.35
C TYR A 166 -22.20 2.07 11.52
N ASP A 167 -22.94 1.42 10.63
CA ASP A 167 -24.38 1.32 10.73
C ASP A 167 -24.84 0.54 11.98
N GLU A 168 -24.15 -0.57 12.30
CA GLU A 168 -24.42 -1.33 13.53
C GLU A 168 -24.17 -0.53 14.83
N ASP A 169 -23.29 0.48 14.80
CA ASP A 169 -22.98 1.36 15.94
C ASP A 169 -23.90 2.60 15.99
N THR A 170 -24.44 3.08 14.85
CA THR A 170 -25.13 4.38 14.76
C THR A 170 -26.55 4.32 14.20
N GLU A 171 -26.97 3.19 13.60
CA GLU A 171 -28.23 3.03 12.86
C GLU A 171 -28.35 4.03 11.66
N PHE A 172 -27.21 4.55 11.18
CA PHE A 172 -27.15 5.64 10.20
C PHE A 172 -27.85 5.33 8.88
N PHE A 173 -27.57 4.18 8.26
CA PHE A 173 -28.20 3.78 7.01
C PHE A 173 -29.62 3.26 7.23
N ASP A 174 -29.87 2.58 8.35
CA ASP A 174 -31.21 2.11 8.73
C ASP A 174 -32.17 3.28 8.90
N ASP A 175 -31.76 4.37 9.52
CA ASP A 175 -32.56 5.59 9.69
C ASP A 175 -32.89 6.27 8.35
N MET A 176 -32.02 6.14 7.34
CA MET A 176 -32.24 6.62 5.97
C MET A 176 -33.03 5.62 5.11
N GLY A 177 -33.24 4.38 5.57
CA GLY A 177 -33.89 3.32 4.81
C GLY A 177 -33.04 2.75 3.67
N GLU A 178 -31.73 2.91 3.75
CA GLU A 178 -30.73 2.50 2.76
C GLU A 178 -29.87 1.34 3.27
N ASP A 179 -29.29 0.56 2.35
CA ASP A 179 -28.32 -0.48 2.69
C ASP A 179 -26.92 0.14 2.97
N PRO A 180 -26.18 -0.33 3.98
CA PRO A 180 -24.84 0.14 4.28
C PRO A 180 -23.90 0.10 3.07
N SER A 181 -23.40 1.26 2.64
CA SER A 181 -22.59 1.41 1.44
C SER A 181 -21.34 2.25 1.69
N TYR A 182 -20.22 1.82 1.09
CA TYR A 182 -18.96 2.58 1.13
C TYR A 182 -19.06 3.89 0.35
N PHE A 183 -19.85 3.92 -0.72
CA PHE A 183 -20.17 5.10 -1.50
C PHE A 183 -21.66 5.37 -1.41
N PHE A 184 -21.99 6.42 -0.72
CA PHE A 184 -23.35 6.87 -0.50
C PHE A 184 -23.44 8.36 -0.78
N SER A 185 -24.55 8.81 -1.36
CA SER A 185 -24.84 10.22 -1.54
C SER A 185 -26.34 10.40 -1.64
N GLU A 186 -26.91 11.19 -0.74
CA GLU A 186 -28.29 11.54 -0.67
C GLU A 186 -28.48 13.03 -0.37
N GLU A 187 -29.52 13.62 -0.90
CA GLU A 187 -29.92 15.00 -0.61
C GLU A 187 -31.39 15.00 -0.22
N GLU A 188 -31.68 15.31 1.02
CA GLU A 188 -33.03 15.41 1.55
C GLU A 188 -33.22 16.75 2.28
N GLU A 189 -34.30 17.47 1.96
CA GLU A 189 -34.71 18.75 2.59
C GLU A 189 -33.59 19.81 2.65
N GLY A 190 -32.64 19.82 1.69
CA GLY A 190 -31.50 20.76 1.65
C GLY A 190 -30.32 20.36 2.53
N VAL A 191 -30.32 19.12 3.04
CA VAL A 191 -29.18 18.48 3.68
C VAL A 191 -28.59 17.47 2.70
N GLU A 192 -27.34 17.64 2.32
CA GLU A 192 -26.60 16.69 1.51
C GLU A 192 -25.73 15.82 2.44
N THR A 193 -25.90 14.53 2.35
CA THR A 193 -25.07 13.55 3.04
C THR A 193 -24.32 12.72 2.02
N LYS A 194 -23.01 12.60 2.16
CA LYS A 194 -22.19 11.77 1.27
C LYS A 194 -21.08 11.06 2.02
N THR A 195 -20.70 9.91 1.51
CA THR A 195 -19.52 9.18 1.97
C THR A 195 -18.44 9.23 0.90
N SER A 196 -17.20 9.17 1.34
CA SER A 196 -16.04 9.20 0.46
C SER A 196 -14.97 8.22 0.94
N PHE A 197 -14.14 7.76 0.00
CA PHE A 197 -12.98 6.99 0.40
C PHE A 197 -11.79 7.89 0.74
N GLY A 198 -11.09 7.52 1.81
CA GLY A 198 -9.93 8.26 2.24
C GLY A 198 -8.62 7.77 1.62
N LEU A 199 -7.53 8.54 1.80
CA LEU A 199 -6.22 8.21 1.25
C LEU A 199 -5.64 6.89 1.81
N GLY A 200 -6.08 6.45 2.99
CA GLY A 200 -5.70 5.16 3.57
C GLY A 200 -5.98 3.98 2.65
N MET A 201 -7.09 4.03 1.90
CA MET A 201 -7.47 2.98 0.95
C MET A 201 -6.53 2.92 -0.27
N LEU A 202 -5.88 4.02 -0.65
CA LEU A 202 -4.92 4.03 -1.75
C LEU A 202 -3.63 3.27 -1.45
N LEU A 203 -3.23 3.19 -0.17
CA LEU A 203 -1.95 2.61 0.22
C LEU A 203 -1.86 1.10 -0.08
N PRO A 204 -2.86 0.26 0.26
CA PRO A 204 -2.86 -1.14 -0.18
C PRO A 204 -3.03 -1.29 -1.70
N LEU A 205 -3.71 -0.36 -2.39
CA LEU A 205 -3.78 -0.35 -3.85
C LEU A 205 -2.41 -0.08 -4.48
N VAL A 206 -1.62 0.85 -3.94
CA VAL A 206 -0.24 1.08 -4.36
C VAL A 206 0.62 -0.16 -4.12
N SER A 207 0.49 -0.80 -2.96
CA SER A 207 1.21 -2.04 -2.65
C SER A 207 0.87 -3.16 -3.64
N LEU A 208 -0.41 -3.31 -3.99
CA LEU A 208 -0.87 -4.25 -5.00
C LEU A 208 -0.31 -3.93 -6.39
N GLY A 209 -0.28 -2.66 -6.77
CA GLY A 209 0.33 -2.19 -8.04
C GLY A 209 1.83 -2.51 -8.12
N ILE A 210 2.56 -2.30 -7.03
CA ILE A 210 3.98 -2.68 -6.92
C ILE A 210 4.15 -4.19 -7.11
N CYS A 211 3.35 -5.02 -6.44
CA CYS A 211 3.37 -6.47 -6.60
C CYS A 211 3.10 -6.90 -8.06
N GLY A 212 2.10 -6.30 -8.70
CA GLY A 212 1.79 -6.56 -10.12
C GLY A 212 2.94 -6.19 -11.06
N TYR A 213 3.60 -5.05 -10.81
CA TYR A 213 4.80 -4.66 -11.53
C TYR A 213 5.93 -5.67 -11.36
N MET A 214 6.22 -6.08 -10.11
CA MET A 214 7.28 -7.05 -9.79
C MET A 214 7.03 -8.41 -10.45
N VAL A 215 5.79 -8.92 -10.43
CA VAL A 215 5.41 -10.17 -11.11
C VAL A 215 5.73 -10.09 -12.59
N LYS A 216 5.38 -8.97 -13.25
CA LYS A 216 5.64 -8.75 -14.67
C LYS A 216 7.13 -8.60 -14.98
N ASP A 217 7.83 -7.76 -14.22
CA ASP A 217 9.25 -7.42 -14.43
C ASP A 217 10.16 -8.63 -14.26
N ARG A 218 9.84 -9.47 -13.27
CA ARG A 218 10.62 -10.68 -12.94
C ARG A 218 10.15 -11.94 -13.66
N GLY A 219 9.07 -11.85 -14.45
CA GLY A 219 8.50 -13.00 -15.16
C GLY A 219 8.09 -14.14 -14.22
N ILE A 220 7.54 -13.79 -13.03
CA ILE A 220 7.06 -14.77 -12.06
C ILE A 220 5.84 -15.50 -12.64
N THR A 221 5.85 -16.82 -12.57
CA THR A 221 4.78 -17.69 -13.04
C THR A 221 3.99 -18.29 -11.87
N LEU A 222 2.84 -18.89 -12.17
CA LEU A 222 2.06 -19.62 -11.15
C LEU A 222 2.85 -20.80 -10.58
N GLU A 223 3.72 -21.43 -11.35
CA GLU A 223 4.57 -22.54 -10.89
C GLU A 223 5.57 -22.07 -9.83
N ASP A 224 6.12 -20.87 -9.95
CA ASP A 224 7.03 -20.27 -8.97
C ASP A 224 6.34 -20.00 -7.62
N ILE A 225 5.00 -19.83 -7.63
CA ILE A 225 4.21 -19.55 -6.43
C ILE A 225 3.74 -20.85 -5.76
N THR A 226 3.35 -21.85 -6.56
CA THR A 226 2.69 -23.07 -6.06
C THR A 226 3.60 -24.28 -5.91
N GLY A 227 4.77 -24.26 -6.56
CA GLY A 227 5.81 -25.32 -6.54
C GLY A 227 6.57 -25.39 -5.28
#